data_447267f33f6014e578ba479b8facc386
#
_entry.id   447267f33f6014e578ba479b8facc386
#
_cell.length_a   1.000
_cell.length_b   1.000
_cell.length_c   1.000
_cell.angle_alpha   90.00
_cell.angle_beta   90.00
_cell.angle_gamma   90.00
#
_symmetry.space_group_name_H-M   'P 1'
#
loop_
_entity.id
_entity.type
_entity.pdbx_description
1 polymer ?
#
loop_
_entity_poly.entity_id
_entity_poly.type
_entity_poly.pdbx_seq_one_letter_code
_entity_poly.pdbx_strand_id
1 'polypeptide(L)'
;MSALPVRACGMLSSDALKRIKEYVVAHLDEPIEVAALAGIAARSPFHFTRVFTQAVGLTPHRYVIHLRLRRAVELVRDGRLGLAEIAARTGFADQSHLSRRVRRVHGVSLTQLTA
;
A
#
# COMPACT_ATOMS: atom_id res chain seq x y z
N MET A 1 -3.74 -29.01 9.77
CA MET A 1 -4.08 -27.94 9.95
C MET A 1 -4.13 -27.49 11.25
N SER A 2 -3.95 -28.20 11.99
CA SER A 2 -4.03 -27.88 13.34
C SER A 2 -3.10 -26.79 13.79
N ALA A 3 -2.00 -26.58 13.12
CA ALA A 3 -1.11 -25.49 13.49
C ALA A 3 -1.75 -24.14 13.27
N LEU A 4 -2.76 -24.08 12.43
CA LEU A 4 -3.39 -22.81 12.10
C LEU A 4 -4.02 -22.09 13.27
N PRO A 5 -4.77 -22.77 14.14
CA PRO A 5 -5.39 -22.06 15.27
C PRO A 5 -4.37 -21.37 16.16
N VAL A 6 -3.26 -22.02 16.41
CA VAL A 6 -2.24 -21.44 17.27
C VAL A 6 -1.61 -20.24 16.60
N ARG A 7 -1.31 -20.36 15.35
CA ARG A 7 -0.67 -19.28 14.61
C ARG A 7 -1.62 -18.11 14.43
N ALA A 8 -2.88 -18.39 14.24
CA ALA A 8 -3.88 -17.36 14.04
C ALA A 8 -3.95 -16.39 15.23
N CYS A 9 -3.63 -16.84 16.41
CA CYS A 9 -3.68 -15.98 17.58
C CYS A 9 -2.68 -14.83 17.49
N GLY A 10 -1.53 -15.07 16.88
CA GLY A 10 -0.49 -14.05 16.77
C GLY A 10 -0.33 -13.44 15.40
N MET A 11 -1.19 -13.79 14.44
CA MET A 11 -1.04 -13.36 13.07
C MET A 11 -2.29 -12.65 12.57
N LEU A 12 -2.15 -11.92 11.47
CA LEU A 12 -3.29 -11.29 10.83
C LEU A 12 -4.07 -12.34 10.04
N SER A 13 -5.39 -12.24 10.12
CA SER A 13 -6.25 -13.11 9.33
C SER A 13 -6.30 -12.61 7.89
N SER A 14 -6.69 -13.50 6.99
CA SER A 14 -6.90 -13.11 5.60
C SER A 14 -7.96 -12.03 5.48
N ASP A 15 -8.99 -12.12 6.31
CA ASP A 15 -10.07 -11.14 6.30
C ASP A 15 -9.55 -9.76 6.72
N ALA A 16 -8.71 -9.70 7.75
CA ALA A 16 -8.15 -8.43 8.17
C ALA A 16 -7.28 -7.81 7.08
N LEU A 17 -6.45 -8.62 6.42
CA LEU A 17 -5.63 -8.13 5.33
C LEU A 17 -6.47 -7.60 4.17
N LYS A 18 -7.55 -8.30 3.85
CA LYS A 18 -8.45 -7.86 2.80
C LYS A 18 -9.07 -6.50 3.13
N ARG A 19 -9.54 -6.34 4.37
CA ARG A 19 -10.15 -5.09 4.79
C ARG A 19 -9.14 -3.94 4.83
N ILE A 20 -7.90 -4.24 5.23
CA ILE A 20 -6.84 -3.24 5.22
C ILE A 20 -6.58 -2.77 3.79
N LYS A 21 -6.46 -3.70 2.86
CA LYS A 21 -6.23 -3.35 1.45
C LYS A 21 -7.37 -2.50 0.90
N GLU A 22 -8.60 -2.91 1.20
CA GLU A 22 -9.77 -2.15 0.75
C GLU A 22 -9.77 -0.73 1.30
N TYR A 23 -9.41 -0.59 2.57
CA TYR A 23 -9.35 0.72 3.19
C TYR A 23 -8.28 1.59 2.51
N VAL A 24 -7.09 1.04 2.30
CA VAL A 24 -6.00 1.78 1.67
C VAL A 24 -6.38 2.22 0.26
N VAL A 25 -6.93 1.31 -0.52
CA VAL A 25 -7.32 1.62 -1.90
C VAL A 25 -8.40 2.71 -1.95
N ALA A 26 -9.29 2.71 -0.97
CA ALA A 26 -10.35 3.72 -0.91
C ALA A 26 -9.84 5.10 -0.47
N HIS A 27 -8.65 5.17 0.13
CA HIS A 27 -8.13 6.42 0.71
C HIS A 27 -6.75 6.77 0.20
N LEU A 28 -6.40 6.38 -1.03
CA LEU A 28 -5.05 6.58 -1.55
C LEU A 28 -4.62 8.05 -1.59
N ASP A 29 -5.55 8.96 -1.82
CA ASP A 29 -5.24 10.38 -1.92
C ASP A 29 -5.22 11.09 -0.56
N GLU A 30 -5.37 10.34 0.52
CA GLU A 30 -5.40 10.89 1.87
C GLU A 30 -4.26 10.35 2.71
N PRO A 31 -3.87 11.04 3.78
CA PRO A 31 -2.91 10.48 4.72
C PRO A 31 -3.50 9.20 5.32
N ILE A 32 -2.68 8.16 5.39
CA ILE A 32 -3.11 6.89 5.98
C ILE A 32 -2.20 6.61 7.18
N GLU A 33 -2.81 6.64 8.37
CA GLU A 33 -2.09 6.43 9.61
C GLU A 33 -2.05 4.95 9.97
N VAL A 34 -0.92 4.53 10.52
CA VAL A 34 -0.79 3.14 10.98
C VAL A 34 -1.87 2.81 12.00
N ALA A 35 -2.25 3.80 12.83
CA ALA A 35 -3.29 3.59 13.83
C ALA A 35 -4.63 3.17 13.21
N ALA A 36 -4.96 3.73 12.06
CA ALA A 36 -6.20 3.37 11.37
C ALA A 36 -6.17 1.91 10.91
N LEU A 37 -5.04 1.48 10.38
CA LEU A 37 -4.88 0.11 9.92
C LEU A 37 -4.87 -0.86 11.10
N ALA A 38 -4.21 -0.46 12.17
CA ALA A 38 -4.17 -1.28 13.39
C ALA A 38 -5.58 -1.46 13.96
N GLY A 39 -6.40 -0.41 13.89
CA GLY A 39 -7.78 -0.48 14.34
C GLY A 39 -8.60 -1.51 13.57
N ILE A 40 -8.37 -1.61 12.27
CA ILE A 40 -9.06 -2.62 11.45
C ILE A 40 -8.72 -4.02 11.92
N ALA A 41 -7.47 -4.23 12.34
CA ALA A 41 -7.00 -5.51 12.81
C ALA A 41 -7.25 -5.71 14.31
N ALA A 42 -7.85 -4.73 14.98
CA ALA A 42 -8.13 -4.75 16.42
C ALA A 42 -6.86 -4.96 17.25
N ARG A 43 -5.78 -4.25 16.90
CA ARG A 43 -4.50 -4.35 17.58
C ARG A 43 -3.95 -2.96 17.85
N SER A 44 -3.01 -2.89 18.82
CA SER A 44 -2.28 -1.65 19.02
C SER A 44 -1.36 -1.39 17.82
N PRO A 45 -1.00 -0.13 17.55
CA PRO A 45 -0.13 0.16 16.40
C PRO A 45 1.22 -0.56 16.46
N PHE A 46 1.81 -0.66 17.66
CA PHE A 46 3.09 -1.33 17.80
C PHE A 46 2.98 -2.82 17.47
N HIS A 47 2.00 -3.49 18.07
CA HIS A 47 1.79 -4.91 17.85
C HIS A 47 1.37 -5.17 16.39
N PHE A 48 0.51 -4.31 15.87
CA PHE A 48 0.08 -4.42 14.48
C PHE A 48 1.26 -4.37 13.51
N THR A 49 2.16 -3.40 13.71
CA THR A 49 3.32 -3.27 12.82
C THR A 49 4.14 -4.55 12.77
N ARG A 50 4.33 -5.19 13.93
CA ARG A 50 5.10 -6.42 13.98
C ARG A 50 4.41 -7.56 13.24
N VAL A 51 3.14 -7.81 13.55
CA VAL A 51 2.45 -8.94 12.92
C VAL A 51 2.20 -8.70 11.44
N PHE A 52 1.95 -7.45 11.06
CA PHE A 52 1.76 -7.11 9.66
C PHE A 52 3.04 -7.35 8.87
N THR A 53 4.17 -6.89 9.38
CA THR A 53 5.45 -7.04 8.69
C THR A 53 5.79 -8.53 8.54
N GLN A 54 5.52 -9.33 9.57
CA GLN A 54 5.77 -10.76 9.48
C GLN A 54 4.86 -11.44 8.46
N ALA A 55 3.61 -11.02 8.38
CA ALA A 55 2.65 -11.65 7.48
C ALA A 55 2.84 -11.24 6.02
N VAL A 56 3.18 -9.97 5.79
CA VAL A 56 3.19 -9.39 4.45
C VAL A 56 4.59 -9.26 3.87
N GLY A 57 5.59 -9.12 4.74
CA GLY A 57 6.97 -8.92 4.29
C GLY A 57 7.32 -7.45 4.07
N LEU A 58 6.38 -6.55 4.30
CA LEU A 58 6.57 -5.11 4.19
C LEU A 58 6.02 -4.45 5.45
N THR A 59 6.63 -3.35 5.87
CA THR A 59 6.03 -2.55 6.94
C THR A 59 4.72 -1.97 6.43
N PRO A 60 3.80 -1.60 7.33
CA PRO A 60 2.54 -0.97 6.90
C PRO A 60 2.76 0.24 6.00
N HIS A 61 3.74 1.08 6.35
CA HIS A 61 4.03 2.27 5.55
C HIS A 61 4.47 1.90 4.14
N ARG A 62 5.36 0.93 4.01
CA ARG A 62 5.83 0.49 2.70
C ARG A 62 4.73 -0.20 1.90
N TYR A 63 3.84 -0.89 2.60
CA TYR A 63 2.71 -1.51 1.94
C TYR A 63 1.78 -0.46 1.32
N VAL A 64 1.52 0.62 2.04
CA VAL A 64 0.71 1.72 1.51
C VAL A 64 1.36 2.31 0.27
N ILE A 65 2.67 2.55 0.33
CA ILE A 65 3.39 3.08 -0.83
C ILE A 65 3.31 2.11 -2.01
N HIS A 66 3.42 0.83 -1.73
CA HIS A 66 3.31 -0.20 -2.76
C HIS A 66 1.96 -0.13 -3.48
N LEU A 67 0.88 -0.02 -2.72
CA LEU A 67 -0.46 0.08 -3.32
C LEU A 67 -0.63 1.39 -4.10
N ARG A 68 -0.07 2.48 -3.58
CA ARG A 68 -0.10 3.76 -4.28
C ARG A 68 0.61 3.67 -5.62
N LEU A 69 1.78 3.05 -5.64
CA LEU A 69 2.54 2.89 -6.89
C LEU A 69 1.81 2.01 -7.88
N ARG A 70 1.23 0.91 -7.41
CA ARG A 70 0.47 0.02 -8.29
C ARG A 70 -0.66 0.78 -8.97
N ARG A 71 -1.41 1.56 -8.20
CA ARG A 71 -2.52 2.31 -8.77
C ARG A 71 -2.03 3.38 -9.73
N ALA A 72 -0.93 4.06 -9.39
CA ALA A 72 -0.37 5.08 -10.27
C ALA A 72 0.04 4.49 -11.61
N VAL A 73 0.71 3.33 -11.61
CA VAL A 73 1.12 2.68 -12.85
C VAL A 73 -0.11 2.28 -13.67
N GLU A 74 -1.15 1.77 -13.03
CA GLU A 74 -2.39 1.45 -13.74
C GLU A 74 -2.97 2.68 -14.44
N LEU A 75 -2.99 3.82 -13.73
CA LEU A 75 -3.54 5.05 -14.30
C LEU A 75 -2.67 5.59 -15.41
N VAL A 76 -1.36 5.46 -15.31
CA VAL A 76 -0.46 5.88 -16.40
C VAL A 76 -0.71 5.03 -17.63
N ARG A 77 -0.84 3.72 -17.47
CA ARG A 77 -1.09 2.82 -18.59
C ARG A 77 -2.45 3.05 -19.22
N ASP A 78 -3.42 3.46 -18.41
CA ASP A 78 -4.76 3.79 -18.91
C ASP A 78 -4.71 5.02 -19.83
N GLY A 79 -3.80 5.96 -19.58
CA GLY A 79 -3.52 7.06 -20.47
C GLY A 79 -4.52 8.20 -20.48
N ARG A 80 -5.48 8.21 -19.56
CA ARG A 80 -6.51 9.26 -19.53
C ARG A 80 -6.15 10.47 -18.71
N LEU A 81 -5.25 10.34 -17.76
CA LEU A 81 -4.91 11.41 -16.83
C LEU A 81 -3.46 11.83 -17.00
N GLY A 82 -3.19 13.10 -16.73
CA GLY A 82 -1.82 13.60 -16.70
C GLY A 82 -1.10 13.14 -15.45
N LEU A 83 0.23 13.16 -15.49
CA LEU A 83 1.05 12.64 -14.39
C LEU A 83 0.84 13.41 -13.09
N ALA A 84 0.62 14.73 -13.18
CA ALA A 84 0.39 15.53 -11.98
C ALA A 84 -0.90 15.12 -11.28
N GLU A 85 -1.94 14.85 -12.05
CA GLU A 85 -3.21 14.42 -11.47
C GLU A 85 -3.12 13.01 -10.92
N ILE A 86 -2.40 12.13 -11.61
CA ILE A 86 -2.18 10.77 -11.11
C ILE A 86 -1.45 10.82 -9.78
N ALA A 87 -0.42 11.65 -9.67
CA ALA A 87 0.30 11.80 -8.41
C ALA A 87 -0.64 12.22 -7.28
N ALA A 88 -1.46 13.23 -7.55
CA ALA A 88 -2.41 13.72 -6.54
C ALA A 88 -3.41 12.64 -6.13
N ARG A 89 -3.95 11.91 -7.08
CA ARG A 89 -4.96 10.87 -6.79
C ARG A 89 -4.40 9.67 -6.05
N THR A 90 -3.10 9.45 -6.17
CA THR A 90 -2.47 8.27 -5.55
C THR A 90 -1.62 8.61 -4.34
N GLY A 91 -1.76 9.85 -3.85
CA GLY A 91 -1.15 10.21 -2.58
C GLY A 91 0.30 10.63 -2.64
N PHE A 92 0.83 10.94 -3.81
CA PHE A 92 2.18 11.47 -3.94
C PHE A 92 2.12 12.99 -3.92
N ALA A 93 3.15 13.61 -3.35
CA ALA A 93 3.17 15.06 -3.20
C ALA A 93 3.09 15.79 -4.54
N ASP A 94 3.80 15.26 -5.55
CA ASP A 94 3.80 15.83 -6.88
C ASP A 94 4.31 14.80 -7.89
N GLN A 95 4.35 15.22 -9.16
CA GLN A 95 4.81 14.34 -10.24
C GLN A 95 6.25 13.87 -10.03
N SER A 96 7.12 14.75 -9.54
CA SER A 96 8.52 14.40 -9.33
C SER A 96 8.66 13.33 -8.25
N HIS A 97 7.89 13.43 -7.17
CA HIS A 97 7.89 12.44 -6.10
C HIS A 97 7.45 11.08 -6.64
N LEU A 98 6.38 11.07 -7.44
CA LEU A 98 5.89 9.85 -8.06
C LEU A 98 6.98 9.23 -8.96
N SER A 99 7.59 10.04 -9.81
CA SER A 99 8.62 9.56 -10.74
C SER A 99 9.81 8.96 -10.01
N ARG A 100 10.25 9.60 -8.92
CA ARG A 100 11.37 9.07 -8.15
C ARG A 100 11.03 7.73 -7.50
N ARG A 101 9.80 7.58 -7.00
CA ARG A 101 9.39 6.33 -6.39
C ARG A 101 9.29 5.20 -7.40
N VAL A 102 8.76 5.49 -8.58
CA VAL A 102 8.67 4.49 -9.64
C VAL A 102 10.06 4.02 -10.04
N ARG A 103 10.99 4.95 -10.24
CA ARG A 103 12.34 4.58 -10.61
C ARG A 103 13.01 3.75 -9.53
N ARG A 104 12.81 4.10 -8.27
CA ARG A 104 13.41 3.36 -7.17
C ARG A 104 12.90 1.92 -7.08
N VAL A 105 11.60 1.73 -7.27
CA VAL A 105 10.98 0.42 -7.11
C VAL A 105 11.13 -0.45 -8.35
N HIS A 106 10.92 0.15 -9.53
CA HIS A 106 10.91 -0.61 -10.78
C HIS A 106 12.21 -0.50 -11.58
N GLY A 107 13.09 0.41 -11.21
CA GLY A 107 14.37 0.59 -11.91
C GLY A 107 14.26 1.28 -13.25
N VAL A 108 13.06 1.68 -13.65
CA VAL A 108 12.83 2.36 -14.92
C VAL A 108 11.89 3.54 -14.71
N SER A 109 11.84 4.43 -15.71
CA SER A 109 10.98 5.61 -15.61
C SER A 109 9.53 5.24 -15.87
N LEU A 110 8.62 6.16 -15.53
CA LEU A 110 7.20 5.98 -15.83
C LEU A 110 6.97 5.79 -17.32
N THR A 111 7.68 6.57 -18.14
CA THR A 111 7.54 6.47 -19.59
C THR A 111 7.92 5.07 -20.07
N GLN A 112 8.98 4.49 -19.52
CA GLN A 112 9.40 3.16 -19.91
C GLN A 112 8.39 2.09 -19.49
N LEU A 113 7.70 2.28 -18.38
CA LEU A 113 6.69 1.33 -17.94
C LEU A 113 5.48 1.29 -18.86
N THR A 114 5.23 2.37 -19.56
CA THR A 114 4.06 2.46 -20.45
C THR A 114 4.40 2.20 -21.90
N ALA A 115 5.66 2.09 -22.21
CA ALA A 115 6.10 1.91 -23.60
C ALA A 115 5.76 0.52 -24.17
#